data_b22b9c74602fba46f6bf542af0e8ccfd
#
_entry.id   b22b9c74602fba46f6bf542af0e8ccfd
#
_cell.length_a   1.000
_cell.length_b   1.000
_cell.length_c   1.000
_cell.angle_alpha   90.00
_cell.angle_beta   90.00
_cell.angle_gamma   90.00
#
_symmetry.space_group_name_H-M   'P 1'
#
loop_
_entity.id
_entity.type
_entity.pdbx_description
1 polymer ?
#
loop_
_entity_poly.entity_id
_entity_poly.type
_entity_poly.pdbx_seq_one_letter_code
_entity_poly.pdbx_strand_id
1 'polypeptide(L)'
;DSDPGSVHEEEILGILGENGVGKTTFAKMLAGGIEPDKGESPEKSISYKPQYLEAEDKTVEQALKNHINPEEKRFKTRISEPLELEELYDQNLKELSGGELQRVGVAICLARDADIYLLDEPSAYLDVESRVELGKTLKRFARKTGKPLLVIDHDLLLMDYIADRGIIFTGEPGNKGTATQPMKIEEAMN
;
A
#
# COMPACT_ATOMS: atom_id res chain seq x y z
N ASP A 1 12.85 -3.68 17.38
CA ASP A 1 14.15 -3.31 16.81
C ASP A 1 14.17 -3.79 15.34
N SER A 2 14.69 -2.98 14.43
CA SER A 2 14.88 -3.35 13.03
C SER A 2 16.34 -3.11 12.64
N ASP A 3 16.85 -4.00 11.80
CA ASP A 3 18.15 -3.81 11.18
C ASP A 3 18.08 -2.67 10.15
N PRO A 4 19.14 -1.84 10.00
CA PRO A 4 19.16 -0.79 9.02
C PRO A 4 19.07 -1.35 7.59
N GLY A 5 18.20 -0.78 6.78
CA GLY A 5 18.02 -1.15 5.39
C GLY A 5 17.74 0.08 4.53
N SER A 6 17.90 -0.05 3.23
CA SER A 6 17.60 0.99 2.25
C SER A 6 16.53 0.53 1.27
N VAL A 7 15.67 1.46 0.86
CA VAL A 7 14.66 1.27 -0.19
C VAL A 7 15.15 2.01 -1.45
N HIS A 8 15.06 1.36 -2.60
CA HIS A 8 15.56 1.90 -3.86
C HIS A 8 14.43 2.50 -4.70
N GLU A 9 14.79 3.33 -5.67
CA GLU A 9 13.84 3.84 -6.66
C GLU A 9 13.22 2.69 -7.47
N GLU A 10 11.97 2.86 -7.88
CA GLU A 10 11.18 1.87 -8.64
C GLU A 10 10.91 0.54 -7.91
N GLU A 11 11.43 0.37 -6.70
CA GLU A 11 11.35 -0.88 -5.95
C GLU A 11 9.98 -1.07 -5.30
N ILE A 12 9.50 -2.30 -5.30
CA ILE A 12 8.40 -2.75 -4.43
C ILE A 12 8.98 -3.63 -3.34
N LEU A 13 8.92 -3.14 -2.10
CA LEU A 13 9.39 -3.84 -0.92
C LEU A 13 8.21 -4.49 -0.19
N GLY A 14 8.20 -5.81 -0.15
CA GLY A 14 7.21 -6.60 0.57
C GLY A 14 7.50 -6.65 2.07
N ILE A 15 6.47 -6.48 2.88
CA ILE A 15 6.55 -6.61 4.34
C ILE A 15 5.74 -7.85 4.74
N LEU A 16 6.45 -8.91 5.15
CA LEU A 16 5.91 -10.23 5.45
C LEU A 16 5.97 -10.51 6.95
N GLY A 17 5.20 -11.47 7.43
CA GLY A 17 5.22 -11.94 8.82
C GLY A 17 3.83 -12.23 9.34
N GLU A 18 3.76 -12.89 10.50
CA GLU A 18 2.50 -13.26 11.16
C GLU A 18 1.68 -12.04 11.61
N ASN A 19 0.41 -12.29 11.91
CA ASN A 19 -0.47 -11.24 12.45
C ASN A 19 -0.05 -10.86 13.88
N GLY A 20 -0.15 -9.57 14.18
CA GLY A 20 0.13 -9.05 15.52
C GLY A 20 1.61 -8.82 15.84
N VAL A 21 2.55 -9.10 14.92
CA VAL A 21 3.99 -8.87 15.14
C VAL A 21 4.46 -7.43 14.90
N GLY A 22 3.52 -6.49 14.61
CA GLY A 22 3.81 -5.06 14.55
C GLY A 22 3.95 -4.46 13.15
N LYS A 23 3.61 -5.17 12.05
CA LYS A 23 3.67 -4.64 10.67
C LYS A 23 2.90 -3.33 10.49
N THR A 24 1.61 -3.32 10.86
CA THR A 24 0.76 -2.11 10.79
C THR A 24 1.25 -0.99 11.71
N THR A 25 1.81 -1.32 12.88
CA THR A 25 2.42 -0.33 13.78
C THR A 25 3.64 0.32 13.12
N PHE A 26 4.50 -0.49 12.51
CA PHE A 26 5.63 0.00 11.72
C PHE A 26 5.19 0.91 10.57
N ALA A 27 4.15 0.50 9.83
CA ALA A 27 3.55 1.31 8.78
C ALA A 27 3.08 2.67 9.29
N LYS A 28 2.37 2.70 10.42
CA LYS A 28 1.89 3.93 11.05
C LYS A 28 3.03 4.81 11.56
N MET A 29 4.11 4.23 12.09
CA MET A 29 5.32 4.99 12.47
C MET A 29 5.98 5.63 11.26
N LEU A 30 6.17 4.89 10.18
CA LEU A 30 6.72 5.44 8.93
C LEU A 30 5.84 6.58 8.38
N ALA A 31 4.52 6.40 8.41
CA ALA A 31 3.57 7.40 7.92
C ALA A 31 3.40 8.62 8.88
N GLY A 32 4.13 8.67 9.99
CA GLY A 32 4.06 9.77 10.97
C GLY A 32 2.81 9.74 11.86
N GLY A 33 2.04 8.65 11.84
CA GLY A 33 0.86 8.48 12.70
C GLY A 33 1.17 8.05 14.13
N ILE A 34 2.38 7.55 14.38
CA ILE A 34 2.88 7.13 15.70
C ILE A 34 4.35 7.57 15.80
N GLU A 35 4.73 8.21 16.90
CA GLU A 35 6.13 8.54 17.16
C GLU A 35 6.93 7.28 17.54
N PRO A 36 8.13 7.08 16.99
CA PRO A 36 8.97 5.95 17.38
C PRO A 36 9.57 6.20 18.79
N ASP A 37 9.64 5.16 19.61
CA ASP A 37 10.29 5.23 20.93
C ASP A 37 11.80 5.57 20.83
N LYS A 38 12.43 5.19 19.72
CA LYS A 38 13.85 5.46 19.40
C LYS A 38 14.00 5.65 17.89
N GLY A 39 14.91 6.52 17.51
CA GLY A 39 15.18 6.87 16.12
C GLY A 39 14.40 8.11 15.68
N GLU A 40 14.49 8.43 14.41
CA GLU A 40 13.86 9.59 13.79
C GLU A 40 12.84 9.12 12.75
N SER A 41 11.76 9.87 12.64
CA SER A 41 10.81 9.67 11.52
C SER A 41 11.49 10.03 10.21
N PRO A 42 11.17 9.34 9.09
CA PRO A 42 11.79 9.65 7.81
C PRO A 42 11.44 11.09 7.39
N GLU A 43 12.44 11.79 6.84
CA GLU A 43 12.25 13.13 6.26
C GLU A 43 11.41 13.11 4.97
N LYS A 44 11.21 11.93 4.41
CA LYS A 44 10.46 11.71 3.16
C LYS A 44 8.96 11.74 3.39
N SER A 45 8.24 12.34 2.45
CA SER A 45 6.79 12.31 2.44
C SER A 45 6.27 10.90 2.12
N ILE A 46 5.33 10.41 2.92
CA ILE A 46 4.76 9.07 2.75
C ILE A 46 3.26 9.15 2.51
N SER A 47 2.81 8.60 1.39
CA SER A 47 1.38 8.35 1.17
C SER A 47 1.02 6.98 1.73
N TYR A 48 0.09 6.95 2.67
CA TYR A 48 -0.31 5.74 3.36
C TYR A 48 -1.77 5.35 3.09
N LYS A 49 -1.97 4.10 2.68
CA LYS A 49 -3.27 3.43 2.65
C LYS A 49 -3.36 2.49 3.85
N PRO A 50 -4.19 2.78 4.85
CA PRO A 50 -4.36 1.92 6.01
C PRO A 50 -5.13 0.64 5.65
N GLN A 51 -5.01 -0.39 6.51
CA GLN A 51 -5.73 -1.65 6.38
C GLN A 51 -7.25 -1.44 6.33
N TYR A 52 -7.77 -0.62 7.24
CA TYR A 52 -9.19 -0.25 7.28
C TYR A 52 -9.37 1.18 6.82
N LEU A 53 -10.29 1.37 5.88
CA LEU A 53 -10.66 2.68 5.37
C LEU A 53 -11.95 3.13 6.03
N GLU A 54 -11.93 4.33 6.60
CA GLU A 54 -13.15 4.98 7.08
C GLU A 54 -13.90 5.57 5.88
N ALA A 55 -15.10 5.05 5.63
CA ALA A 55 -15.95 5.55 4.56
C ALA A 55 -16.59 6.87 4.99
N GLU A 56 -16.07 7.97 4.47
CA GLU A 56 -16.65 9.31 4.64
C GLU A 56 -17.92 9.49 3.81
N ASP A 57 -18.76 10.45 4.21
CA ASP A 57 -20.00 10.78 3.49
C ASP A 57 -19.70 11.71 2.30
N LYS A 58 -19.12 11.14 1.25
CA LYS A 58 -18.78 11.82 -0.01
C LYS A 58 -18.69 10.81 -1.14
N THR A 59 -18.79 11.26 -2.37
CA THR A 59 -18.63 10.40 -3.54
C THR A 59 -17.16 10.05 -3.78
N VAL A 60 -16.92 8.96 -4.52
CA VAL A 60 -15.58 8.55 -4.96
C VAL A 60 -14.89 9.68 -5.71
N GLU A 61 -15.60 10.34 -6.64
CA GLU A 61 -15.05 11.45 -7.39
C GLU A 61 -14.62 12.62 -6.47
N GLN A 62 -15.45 12.96 -5.49
CA GLN A 62 -15.11 14.00 -4.49
C GLN A 62 -13.88 13.63 -3.67
N ALA A 63 -13.74 12.35 -3.28
CA ALA A 63 -12.58 11.87 -2.56
C ALA A 63 -11.29 11.98 -3.40
N LEU A 64 -11.35 11.63 -4.67
CA LEU A 64 -10.22 11.72 -5.59
C LEU A 64 -9.84 13.17 -5.92
N LYS A 65 -10.82 14.04 -6.13
CA LYS A 65 -10.60 15.47 -6.47
C LYS A 65 -9.80 16.24 -5.42
N ASN A 66 -9.76 15.77 -4.18
CA ASN A 66 -8.91 16.35 -3.14
C ASN A 66 -7.41 16.17 -3.40
N HIS A 67 -7.04 15.24 -4.27
CA HIS A 67 -5.65 14.83 -4.50
C HIS A 67 -5.23 14.94 -5.97
N ILE A 68 -6.16 14.73 -6.89
CA ILE A 68 -5.89 14.74 -8.33
C ILE A 68 -7.17 15.10 -9.09
N ASN A 69 -7.01 15.55 -10.34
CA ASN A 69 -8.14 15.60 -11.26
C ASN A 69 -8.42 14.17 -11.79
N PRO A 70 -9.58 13.56 -11.47
CA PRO A 70 -9.90 12.19 -11.92
C PRO A 70 -9.91 12.03 -13.45
N GLU A 71 -10.19 13.12 -14.19
CA GLU A 71 -10.18 13.16 -15.64
C GLU A 71 -8.77 13.33 -16.24
N GLU A 72 -7.73 13.48 -15.40
CA GLU A 72 -6.37 13.56 -15.90
C GLU A 72 -5.99 12.25 -16.60
N LYS A 73 -5.61 12.33 -17.87
CA LYS A 73 -5.32 11.16 -18.72
C LYS A 73 -4.34 10.17 -18.09
N ARG A 74 -3.33 10.67 -17.36
CA ARG A 74 -2.34 9.81 -16.72
C ARG A 74 -2.94 9.01 -15.56
N PHE A 75 -3.75 9.65 -14.74
CA PHE A 75 -4.45 8.98 -13.64
C PHE A 75 -5.47 7.98 -14.19
N LYS A 76 -6.29 8.42 -15.15
CA LYS A 76 -7.32 7.60 -15.77
C LYS A 76 -6.76 6.29 -16.31
N THR A 77 -5.80 6.35 -17.23
CA THR A 77 -5.22 5.17 -17.88
C THR A 77 -4.34 4.30 -16.99
N ARG A 78 -3.72 4.87 -15.96
CA ARG A 78 -2.76 4.13 -15.13
C ARG A 78 -3.36 3.55 -13.86
N ILE A 79 -4.41 4.17 -13.35
CA ILE A 79 -4.99 3.85 -12.03
C ILE A 79 -6.49 3.62 -12.15
N SER A 80 -7.26 4.58 -12.67
CA SER A 80 -8.71 4.51 -12.64
C SER A 80 -9.27 3.37 -13.50
N GLU A 81 -8.88 3.26 -14.76
CA GLU A 81 -9.33 2.19 -15.66
C GLU A 81 -8.92 0.79 -15.15
N PRO A 82 -7.63 0.53 -14.78
CA PRO A 82 -7.24 -0.78 -14.29
C PRO A 82 -7.90 -1.18 -12.95
N LEU A 83 -8.26 -0.23 -12.12
CA LEU A 83 -8.95 -0.46 -10.86
C LEU A 83 -10.47 -0.31 -10.98
N GLU A 84 -11.00 -0.14 -12.20
CA GLU A 84 -12.44 -0.05 -12.52
C GLU A 84 -13.19 0.98 -11.67
N LEU A 85 -12.62 2.19 -11.54
CA LEU A 85 -13.18 3.22 -10.67
C LEU A 85 -14.23 4.09 -11.34
N GLU A 86 -14.29 4.13 -12.69
CA GLU A 86 -15.17 5.06 -13.41
C GLU A 86 -16.66 4.81 -13.10
N GLU A 87 -17.04 3.54 -12.94
CA GLU A 87 -18.42 3.16 -12.59
C GLU A 87 -18.78 3.50 -11.13
N LEU A 88 -17.77 3.81 -10.31
CA LEU A 88 -17.93 4.12 -8.89
C LEU A 88 -17.95 5.63 -8.60
N TYR A 89 -17.59 6.49 -9.57
CA TYR A 89 -17.35 7.91 -9.32
C TYR A 89 -18.52 8.63 -8.64
N ASP A 90 -19.75 8.35 -9.03
CA ASP A 90 -20.96 8.95 -8.48
C ASP A 90 -21.45 8.25 -7.19
N GLN A 91 -20.89 7.11 -6.83
CA GLN A 91 -21.31 6.36 -5.64
C GLN A 91 -20.73 6.97 -4.37
N ASN A 92 -21.50 6.91 -3.28
CA ASN A 92 -21.02 7.31 -1.95
C ASN A 92 -20.07 6.26 -1.38
N LEU A 93 -18.97 6.67 -0.75
CA LEU A 93 -17.99 5.76 -0.17
C LEU A 93 -18.62 4.78 0.85
N LYS A 94 -19.68 5.20 1.55
CA LYS A 94 -20.40 4.37 2.52
C LYS A 94 -21.23 3.25 1.89
N GLU A 95 -21.52 3.35 0.60
CA GLU A 95 -22.35 2.40 -0.14
C GLU A 95 -21.50 1.35 -0.88
N LEU A 96 -20.19 1.54 -0.95
CA LEU A 96 -19.27 0.66 -1.61
C LEU A 96 -19.12 -0.68 -0.87
N SER A 97 -19.01 -1.76 -1.64
CA SER A 97 -18.55 -3.05 -1.12
C SER A 97 -17.12 -2.94 -0.58
N GLY A 98 -16.69 -3.91 0.24
CA GLY A 98 -15.34 -3.94 0.77
C GLY A 98 -14.26 -3.92 -0.32
N GLY A 99 -14.45 -4.64 -1.42
CA GLY A 99 -13.51 -4.67 -2.56
C GLY A 99 -13.46 -3.34 -3.31
N GLU A 100 -14.60 -2.72 -3.58
CA GLU A 100 -14.68 -1.40 -4.22
C GLU A 100 -14.00 -0.33 -3.36
N LEU A 101 -14.27 -0.33 -2.05
CA LEU A 101 -13.64 0.61 -1.12
C LEU A 101 -12.11 0.41 -1.07
N GLN A 102 -11.62 -0.83 -1.15
CA GLN A 102 -10.19 -1.12 -1.24
C GLN A 102 -9.57 -0.56 -2.51
N ARG A 103 -10.20 -0.77 -3.68
CA ARG A 103 -9.71 -0.22 -4.96
C ARG A 103 -9.65 1.31 -4.92
N VAL A 104 -10.68 1.95 -4.40
CA VAL A 104 -10.72 3.41 -4.20
C VAL A 104 -9.62 3.88 -3.24
N GLY A 105 -9.42 3.18 -2.12
CA GLY A 105 -8.36 3.51 -1.17
C GLY A 105 -6.95 3.40 -1.74
N VAL A 106 -6.69 2.39 -2.55
CA VAL A 106 -5.43 2.27 -3.31
C VAL A 106 -5.27 3.46 -4.26
N ALA A 107 -6.31 3.79 -5.03
CA ALA A 107 -6.26 4.90 -5.97
C ALA A 107 -6.00 6.24 -5.28
N ILE A 108 -6.65 6.52 -4.16
CA ILE A 108 -6.41 7.73 -3.36
C ILE A 108 -4.96 7.79 -2.86
N CYS A 109 -4.42 6.65 -2.40
CA CYS A 109 -3.03 6.57 -1.98
C CYS A 109 -2.08 6.91 -3.13
N LEU A 110 -2.28 6.30 -4.30
CA LEU A 110 -1.42 6.51 -5.48
C LEU A 110 -1.62 7.88 -6.14
N ALA A 111 -2.74 8.56 -5.90
CA ALA A 111 -3.04 9.89 -6.42
C ALA A 111 -2.31 11.03 -5.68
N ARG A 112 -1.88 10.80 -4.44
CA ARG A 112 -1.15 11.79 -3.65
C ARG A 112 0.26 11.96 -4.19
N ASP A 113 0.79 13.19 -4.11
CA ASP A 113 2.21 13.42 -4.38
C ASP A 113 3.02 13.07 -3.11
N ALA A 114 3.87 12.06 -3.23
CA ALA A 114 4.69 11.56 -2.13
C ALA A 114 6.02 10.99 -2.64
N ASP A 115 6.99 10.84 -1.74
CA ASP A 115 8.28 10.22 -2.04
C ASP A 115 8.21 8.69 -1.93
N ILE A 116 7.37 8.19 -1.04
CA ILE A 116 7.19 6.77 -0.75
C ILE A 116 5.69 6.47 -0.63
N TYR A 117 5.27 5.34 -1.14
CA TYR A 117 3.90 4.85 -1.02
C TYR A 117 3.86 3.60 -0.17
N LEU A 118 2.97 3.58 0.83
CA LEU A 118 2.81 2.47 1.75
C LEU A 118 1.37 1.99 1.72
N LEU A 119 1.20 0.70 1.43
CA LEU A 119 -0.11 0.07 1.32
C LEU A 119 -0.20 -1.09 2.32
N ASP A 120 -1.18 -1.02 3.22
CA ASP A 120 -1.44 -2.04 4.23
C ASP A 120 -2.65 -2.87 3.81
N GLU A 121 -2.42 -4.15 3.51
CA GLU A 121 -3.36 -5.14 2.99
C GLU A 121 -4.21 -4.62 1.80
N PRO A 122 -3.57 -4.19 0.69
CA PRO A 122 -4.30 -3.65 -0.46
C PRO A 122 -5.13 -4.69 -1.20
N SER A 123 -4.85 -5.98 -1.05
CA SER A 123 -5.59 -7.07 -1.70
C SER A 123 -6.80 -7.58 -0.90
N ALA A 124 -6.99 -7.09 0.33
CA ALA A 124 -8.11 -7.51 1.17
C ALA A 124 -9.47 -7.28 0.46
N TYR A 125 -10.36 -8.24 0.60
CA TYR A 125 -11.70 -8.25 -0.03
C TYR A 125 -11.74 -8.26 -1.57
N LEU A 126 -10.60 -8.34 -2.26
CA LEU A 126 -10.54 -8.44 -3.71
C LEU A 126 -10.68 -9.91 -4.14
N ASP A 127 -11.38 -10.13 -5.25
CA ASP A 127 -11.35 -11.39 -5.96
C ASP A 127 -10.01 -11.61 -6.70
N VAL A 128 -9.84 -12.78 -7.30
CA VAL A 128 -8.58 -13.17 -7.96
C VAL A 128 -8.23 -12.24 -9.11
N GLU A 129 -9.21 -11.84 -9.92
CA GLU A 129 -9.00 -10.99 -11.09
C GLU A 129 -8.58 -9.58 -10.67
N SER A 130 -9.29 -9.00 -9.71
CA SER A 130 -8.98 -7.69 -9.13
C SER A 130 -7.60 -7.67 -8.46
N ARG A 131 -7.16 -8.76 -7.80
CA ARG A 131 -5.80 -8.87 -7.24
C ARG A 131 -4.72 -8.85 -8.33
N VAL A 132 -4.94 -9.54 -9.43
CA VAL A 132 -4.00 -9.53 -10.57
C VAL A 132 -3.89 -8.13 -11.17
N GLU A 133 -5.00 -7.43 -11.39
CA GLU A 133 -4.99 -6.06 -11.91
C GLU A 133 -4.38 -5.07 -10.92
N LEU A 134 -4.63 -5.23 -9.62
CA LEU A 134 -3.94 -4.49 -8.57
C LEU A 134 -2.42 -4.67 -8.68
N GLY A 135 -1.95 -5.91 -8.75
CA GLY A 135 -0.51 -6.22 -8.87
C GLY A 135 0.13 -5.58 -10.10
N LYS A 136 -0.52 -5.68 -11.27
CA LYS A 136 -0.05 -5.02 -12.51
C LYS A 136 -0.01 -3.50 -12.36
N THR A 137 -1.01 -2.92 -11.70
CA THR A 137 -1.12 -1.48 -11.47
C THR A 137 0.00 -0.99 -10.57
N LEU A 138 0.29 -1.66 -9.46
CA LEU A 138 1.37 -1.31 -8.54
C LEU A 138 2.75 -1.38 -9.23
N LYS A 139 3.04 -2.46 -9.97
CA LYS A 139 4.29 -2.59 -10.74
C LYS A 139 4.45 -1.51 -11.79
N ARG A 140 3.37 -1.21 -12.51
CA ARG A 140 3.37 -0.15 -13.51
C ARG A 140 3.59 1.23 -12.86
N PHE A 141 2.94 1.47 -11.73
CA PHE A 141 3.07 2.72 -11.00
C PHE A 141 4.52 2.95 -10.53
N ALA A 142 5.14 1.99 -9.82
CA ALA A 142 6.52 2.08 -9.37
C ALA A 142 7.48 2.43 -10.51
N ARG A 143 7.43 1.64 -11.60
CA ARG A 143 8.29 1.85 -12.79
C ARG A 143 8.06 3.18 -13.50
N LYS A 144 6.84 3.71 -13.53
CA LYS A 144 6.51 4.94 -14.27
C LYS A 144 6.72 6.21 -13.47
N THR A 145 6.73 6.12 -12.16
CA THR A 145 6.96 7.25 -11.26
C THR A 145 8.38 7.30 -10.72
N GLY A 146 9.12 6.20 -10.75
CA GLY A 146 10.41 6.07 -10.08
C GLY A 146 10.29 5.97 -8.56
N LYS A 147 9.07 5.90 -8.02
CA LYS A 147 8.83 5.96 -6.58
C LYS A 147 8.74 4.56 -5.97
N PRO A 148 9.36 4.33 -4.80
CA PRO A 148 9.25 3.07 -4.10
C PRO A 148 7.87 2.85 -3.47
N LEU A 149 7.46 1.58 -3.44
CA LEU A 149 6.26 1.13 -2.76
C LEU A 149 6.64 0.16 -1.64
N LEU A 150 6.05 0.31 -0.47
CA LEU A 150 6.07 -0.65 0.63
C LEU A 150 4.69 -1.30 0.70
N VAL A 151 4.64 -2.61 0.60
CA VAL A 151 3.36 -3.36 0.59
C VAL A 151 3.36 -4.39 1.71
N ILE A 152 2.41 -4.27 2.62
CA ILE A 152 2.09 -5.29 3.61
C ILE A 152 0.91 -6.08 3.07
N ASP A 153 1.07 -7.37 2.84
CA ASP A 153 -0.04 -8.23 2.44
C ASP A 153 0.18 -9.68 2.89
N HIS A 154 -0.90 -10.41 3.03
CA HIS A 154 -0.89 -11.84 3.39
C HIS A 154 -1.03 -12.75 2.16
N ASP A 155 -1.36 -12.19 1.01
CA ASP A 155 -1.43 -12.93 -0.24
C ASP A 155 -0.01 -13.16 -0.79
N LEU A 156 0.54 -14.34 -0.50
CA LEU A 156 1.90 -14.70 -0.91
C LEU A 156 2.05 -14.75 -2.44
N LEU A 157 0.99 -15.10 -3.18
CA LEU A 157 1.05 -15.11 -4.65
C LEU A 157 1.14 -13.68 -5.20
N LEU A 158 0.38 -12.75 -4.63
CA LEU A 158 0.50 -11.35 -4.98
C LEU A 158 1.90 -10.83 -4.64
N MET A 159 2.41 -11.13 -3.44
CA MET A 159 3.72 -10.68 -2.98
C MET A 159 4.86 -11.20 -3.84
N ASP A 160 4.86 -12.48 -4.18
CA ASP A 160 5.81 -13.09 -5.12
C ASP A 160 5.78 -12.42 -6.50
N TYR A 161 4.58 -12.08 -6.95
CA TYR A 161 4.40 -11.43 -8.25
C TYR A 161 4.90 -9.97 -8.27
N ILE A 162 4.69 -9.19 -7.19
CA ILE A 162 4.95 -7.74 -7.22
C ILE A 162 6.27 -7.33 -6.58
N ALA A 163 6.70 -7.98 -5.49
CA ALA A 163 7.81 -7.50 -4.67
C ALA A 163 9.17 -7.88 -5.27
N ASP A 164 10.09 -6.94 -5.23
CA ASP A 164 11.49 -7.16 -5.65
C ASP A 164 12.31 -7.70 -4.49
N ARG A 165 12.06 -7.17 -3.28
CA ARG A 165 12.67 -7.62 -2.02
C ARG A 165 11.61 -7.71 -0.92
N GLY A 166 11.93 -8.43 0.17
CA GLY A 166 11.07 -8.58 1.33
C GLY A 166 11.77 -8.25 2.64
N ILE A 167 10.99 -7.76 3.61
CA ILE A 167 11.34 -7.66 5.03
C ILE A 167 10.47 -8.66 5.78
N ILE A 168 11.06 -9.47 6.65
CA ILE A 168 10.32 -10.40 7.50
C ILE A 168 10.18 -9.80 8.89
N PHE A 169 8.94 -9.71 9.34
CA PHE A 169 8.62 -9.39 10.72
C PHE A 169 8.40 -10.69 11.50
N THR A 170 9.17 -10.87 12.55
CA THR A 170 9.08 -12.00 13.47
C THR A 170 8.91 -11.53 14.90
N GLY A 171 8.35 -12.35 15.77
CA GLY A 171 8.16 -12.03 17.18
C GLY A 171 6.92 -12.67 17.78
N GLU A 172 6.62 -12.30 19.01
CA GLU A 172 5.41 -12.74 19.70
C GLU A 172 4.30 -11.70 19.53
N PRO A 173 3.09 -12.11 19.10
CA PRO A 173 1.97 -11.19 18.94
C PRO A 173 1.70 -10.36 20.21
N GLY A 174 1.64 -9.04 20.05
CA GLY A 174 1.38 -8.10 21.17
C GLY A 174 2.58 -7.84 22.08
N ASN A 175 3.76 -8.38 21.82
CA ASN A 175 4.96 -8.20 22.64
C ASN A 175 6.07 -7.53 21.81
N LYS A 176 7.18 -8.18 21.58
CA LYS A 176 8.29 -7.63 20.80
C LYS A 176 8.33 -8.23 19.40
N GLY A 177 8.34 -7.36 18.39
CA GLY A 177 8.65 -7.74 17.03
C GLY A 177 10.05 -7.27 16.61
N THR A 178 10.69 -8.03 15.73
CA THR A 178 11.92 -7.68 15.05
C THR A 178 11.70 -7.75 13.55
N ALA A 179 12.36 -6.87 12.81
CA ALA A 179 12.31 -6.88 11.35
C ALA A 179 13.71 -7.16 10.80
N THR A 180 13.81 -8.00 9.79
CA THR A 180 15.07 -8.29 9.10
C THR A 180 15.49 -7.12 8.21
N GLN A 181 16.72 -7.16 7.70
CA GLN A 181 17.09 -6.34 6.54
C GLN A 181 16.31 -6.77 5.31
N PRO A 182 16.10 -5.86 4.33
CA PRO A 182 15.54 -6.23 3.04
C PRO A 182 16.40 -7.30 2.34
N MET A 183 15.79 -8.41 1.97
CA MET A 183 16.40 -9.53 1.24
C MET A 183 15.61 -9.84 -0.03
N LYS A 184 16.11 -10.72 -0.90
CA LYS A 184 15.34 -11.13 -2.08
C LYS A 184 14.02 -11.74 -1.67
N ILE A 185 12.96 -11.47 -2.46
CA ILE A 185 11.62 -11.94 -2.09
C ILE A 185 11.55 -13.47 -1.96
N GLU A 186 12.26 -14.22 -2.81
CA GLU A 186 12.29 -15.68 -2.75
C GLU A 186 12.92 -16.19 -1.44
N GLU A 187 13.88 -15.45 -0.87
CA GLU A 187 14.50 -15.78 0.42
C GLU A 187 13.58 -15.42 1.59
N ALA A 188 12.81 -14.34 1.44
CA ALA A 188 11.87 -13.88 2.47
C ALA A 188 10.61 -14.77 2.57
N MET A 189 10.30 -15.55 1.53
CA MET A 189 9.12 -16.42 1.46
C MET A 189 9.42 -17.89 1.85
N ASN A 190 10.68 -18.26 2.08
CA ASN A 190 11.11 -19.60 2.50
C ASN A 190 11.34 -19.65 4.03
#